data_d72f672761ea7144119dcf163018b2d6
#
_entry.id   d72f672761ea7144119dcf163018b2d6
#
_cell.length_a   1.000
_cell.length_b   1.000
_cell.length_c   1.000
_cell.angle_alpha   90.00
_cell.angle_beta   90.00
_cell.angle_gamma   90.00
#
_symmetry.space_group_name_H-M   'P 1'
#
loop_
_entity.id
_entity.type
_entity.pdbx_description
1 polymer ?
#
loop_
_entity_poly.entity_id
_entity_poly.type
_entity_poly.pdbx_seq_one_letter_code
_entity_poly.pdbx_strand_id
1 'polypeptide(L)'
;MEKSEISIQLYTTRKFEPYENILNFFSQSGITNIELFGLESIDVDEFKTIMGSANISSRSTHVSFEALKDTQNVIDRAKKLEINHVIVPAPPARKDAEFKDTFQMDQSEWTEFGKNLSMHVNKFEDAGLTLGYHNH
;
A
#
# COMPACT_ATOMS: atom_id res chain seq x y z
N MET A 1 -15.20 -19.48 -0.54
CA MET A 1 -14.41 -18.27 -0.85
C MET A 1 -14.62 -17.96 -2.32
N GLU A 2 -15.24 -16.85 -2.60
CA GLU A 2 -15.46 -16.39 -3.97
C GLU A 2 -14.16 -15.78 -4.54
N LYS A 3 -13.97 -15.86 -5.86
CA LYS A 3 -12.78 -15.25 -6.50
C LYS A 3 -12.68 -13.74 -6.24
N SER A 4 -13.81 -13.06 -6.08
CA SER A 4 -13.89 -11.64 -5.73
C SER A 4 -13.38 -11.29 -4.34
N GLU A 5 -13.17 -12.29 -3.48
CA GLU A 5 -12.60 -12.12 -2.13
C GLU A 5 -11.08 -12.29 -2.11
N ILE A 6 -10.48 -12.68 -3.25
CA ILE A 6 -9.04 -12.88 -3.39
C ILE A 6 -8.42 -11.58 -3.91
N SER A 7 -7.37 -11.12 -3.26
CA SER A 7 -6.54 -9.99 -3.70
C SER A 7 -5.11 -10.44 -3.91
N ILE A 8 -4.48 -9.96 -4.99
CA ILE A 8 -3.06 -10.23 -5.27
C ILE A 8 -2.27 -8.97 -4.97
N GLN A 9 -1.25 -9.09 -4.14
CA GLN A 9 -0.34 -7.98 -3.88
C GLN A 9 0.60 -7.77 -5.07
N LEU A 10 0.58 -6.57 -5.64
CA LEU A 10 1.37 -6.23 -6.84
C LEU A 10 2.88 -6.23 -6.60
N TYR A 11 3.34 -6.11 -5.35
CA TYR A 11 4.77 -6.22 -5.05
C TYR A 11 5.36 -7.56 -5.54
N THR A 12 4.57 -8.62 -5.57
CA THR A 12 5.00 -9.93 -6.09
C THR A 12 5.32 -9.90 -7.58
N THR A 13 4.72 -8.97 -8.30
CA THR A 13 4.86 -8.81 -9.76
C THR A 13 5.77 -7.65 -10.15
N ARG A 14 6.44 -7.00 -9.21
CA ARG A 14 7.25 -5.79 -9.42
C ARG A 14 8.39 -5.90 -10.44
N LYS A 15 8.73 -7.13 -10.83
CA LYS A 15 9.75 -7.40 -11.87
C LYS A 15 9.13 -7.60 -13.25
N PHE A 16 7.82 -7.58 -13.35
CA PHE A 16 7.08 -7.76 -14.59
C PHE A 16 6.41 -6.45 -14.96
N GLU A 17 6.76 -5.91 -16.09
CA GLU A 17 6.19 -4.68 -16.64
C GLU A 17 5.74 -4.92 -18.10
N PRO A 18 4.82 -4.14 -18.60
CA PRO A 18 4.06 -3.09 -17.91
C PRO A 18 2.90 -3.65 -17.08
N TYR A 19 2.44 -2.89 -16.09
CA TYR A 19 1.31 -3.28 -15.22
C TYR A 19 0.02 -3.56 -16.00
N GLU A 20 -0.20 -2.90 -17.12
CA GLU A 20 -1.35 -3.16 -17.98
C GLU A 20 -1.45 -4.64 -18.38
N ASN A 21 -0.35 -5.26 -18.78
CA ASN A 21 -0.32 -6.68 -19.14
C ASN A 21 -0.62 -7.58 -17.94
N ILE A 22 -0.09 -7.22 -16.75
CA ILE A 22 -0.30 -7.98 -15.51
C ILE A 22 -1.76 -7.91 -15.09
N LEU A 23 -2.36 -6.73 -15.09
CA LEU A 23 -3.75 -6.56 -14.68
C LEU A 23 -4.70 -7.22 -15.66
N ASN A 24 -4.43 -7.17 -16.97
CA ASN A 24 -5.18 -7.90 -17.97
C ASN A 24 -5.09 -9.43 -17.76
N PHE A 25 -3.92 -9.95 -17.45
CA PHE A 25 -3.75 -11.37 -17.12
C PHE A 25 -4.54 -11.78 -15.87
N PHE A 26 -4.53 -10.95 -14.81
CA PHE A 26 -5.33 -11.21 -13.61
C PHE A 26 -6.83 -11.21 -13.91
N SER A 27 -7.30 -10.21 -14.65
CA SER A 27 -8.69 -10.10 -15.07
C SER A 27 -9.15 -11.34 -15.85
N GLN A 28 -8.37 -11.77 -16.85
CA GLN A 28 -8.63 -12.99 -17.63
C GLN A 28 -8.64 -14.26 -16.77
N SER A 29 -7.87 -14.27 -15.69
CA SER A 29 -7.83 -15.36 -14.72
C SER A 29 -8.99 -15.32 -13.71
N GLY A 30 -9.85 -14.29 -13.78
CA GLY A 30 -10.99 -14.08 -12.89
C GLY A 30 -10.59 -13.44 -11.54
N ILE A 31 -9.40 -12.86 -11.44
CA ILE A 31 -8.97 -12.05 -10.29
C ILE A 31 -9.35 -10.60 -10.58
N THR A 32 -10.14 -10.01 -9.69
CA THR A 32 -10.65 -8.64 -9.86
C THR A 32 -10.15 -7.67 -8.79
N ASN A 33 -9.39 -8.15 -7.82
CA ASN A 33 -8.85 -7.33 -6.74
C ASN A 33 -7.34 -7.47 -6.63
N ILE A 34 -6.71 -6.35 -6.35
CA ILE A 34 -5.28 -6.26 -6.07
C ILE A 34 -5.04 -5.53 -4.75
N GLU A 35 -3.87 -5.73 -4.19
CA GLU A 35 -3.28 -4.81 -3.22
C GLU A 35 -2.15 -4.05 -3.91
N LEU A 36 -2.28 -2.72 -3.95
CA LEU A 36 -1.29 -1.86 -4.55
C LEU A 36 -0.08 -1.68 -3.61
N PHE A 37 1.07 -1.31 -4.15
CA PHE A 37 2.22 -0.89 -3.35
C PHE A 37 2.86 0.37 -3.95
N GLY A 38 3.56 1.14 -3.10
CA GLY A 38 4.26 2.34 -3.55
C GLY A 38 3.33 3.43 -4.07
N LEU A 39 2.16 3.58 -3.42
CA LEU A 39 1.15 4.58 -3.81
C LEU A 39 1.75 5.97 -3.99
N GLU A 40 2.75 6.33 -3.19
CA GLU A 40 3.42 7.63 -3.23
C GLU A 40 4.22 7.88 -4.52
N SER A 41 4.58 6.85 -5.26
CA SER A 41 5.48 6.93 -6.43
C SER A 41 4.81 6.69 -7.78
N ILE A 42 3.56 6.22 -7.83
CA ILE A 42 2.85 5.95 -9.08
C ILE A 42 2.19 7.20 -9.65
N ASP A 43 1.93 7.23 -10.97
CA ASP A 43 0.96 8.16 -11.54
C ASP A 43 -0.45 7.63 -11.28
N VAL A 44 -1.19 8.33 -10.39
CA VAL A 44 -2.51 7.88 -9.92
C VAL A 44 -3.56 7.92 -11.02
N ASP A 45 -3.49 8.89 -11.93
CA ASP A 45 -4.46 9.02 -13.04
C ASP A 45 -4.26 7.94 -14.08
N GLU A 46 -3.00 7.70 -14.44
CA GLU A 46 -2.63 6.62 -15.34
C GLU A 46 -3.03 5.26 -14.73
N PHE A 47 -2.68 5.03 -13.47
CA PHE A 47 -2.97 3.76 -12.81
C PHE A 47 -4.47 3.50 -12.66
N LYS A 48 -5.27 4.53 -12.35
CA LYS A 48 -6.73 4.45 -12.33
C LYS A 48 -7.29 4.04 -13.69
N THR A 49 -6.73 4.57 -14.77
CA THR A 49 -7.13 4.22 -16.14
C THR A 49 -6.82 2.76 -16.46
N ILE A 50 -5.61 2.29 -16.11
CA ILE A 50 -5.19 0.90 -16.33
C ILE A 50 -6.08 -0.06 -15.53
N MET A 51 -6.34 0.21 -14.25
CA MET A 51 -7.24 -0.59 -13.42
C MET A 51 -8.65 -0.66 -14.00
N GLY A 52 -9.20 0.49 -14.41
CA GLY A 52 -10.52 0.57 -15.02
C GLY A 52 -10.63 -0.24 -16.30
N SER A 53 -9.63 -0.17 -17.18
CA SER A 53 -9.58 -0.92 -18.44
C SER A 53 -9.54 -2.43 -18.23
N ALA A 54 -8.87 -2.88 -17.17
CA ALA A 54 -8.79 -4.29 -16.80
C ALA A 54 -9.97 -4.76 -15.93
N ASN A 55 -10.88 -3.88 -15.55
CA ASN A 55 -11.95 -4.17 -14.57
C ASN A 55 -11.41 -4.73 -13.25
N ILE A 56 -10.34 -4.12 -12.73
CA ILE A 56 -9.68 -4.45 -11.47
C ILE A 56 -9.86 -3.30 -10.49
N SER A 57 -10.04 -3.63 -9.22
CA SER A 57 -10.09 -2.69 -8.10
C SER A 57 -8.97 -2.96 -7.10
N SER A 58 -8.66 -1.96 -6.28
CA SER A 58 -7.76 -2.11 -5.14
C SER A 58 -8.43 -1.54 -3.90
N ARG A 59 -8.51 -2.32 -2.83
CA ARG A 59 -9.05 -1.85 -1.55
C ARG A 59 -7.96 -1.49 -0.55
N SER A 60 -6.74 -1.95 -0.79
CA SER A 60 -5.57 -1.72 0.07
C SER A 60 -4.35 -1.31 -0.74
N THR A 61 -3.45 -0.59 -0.08
CA THR A 61 -2.16 -0.21 -0.65
C THR A 61 -1.08 -0.18 0.41
N HIS A 62 0.13 -0.53 0.02
CA HIS A 62 1.32 -0.24 0.82
C HIS A 62 1.87 1.14 0.49
N VAL A 63 2.28 1.86 1.54
CA VAL A 63 3.04 3.12 1.45
C VAL A 63 4.25 3.03 2.36
N SER A 64 5.33 3.71 2.02
CA SER A 64 6.47 3.82 2.93
C SER A 64 6.08 4.64 4.18
N PHE A 65 6.74 4.35 5.31
CA PHE A 65 6.55 5.18 6.51
C PHE A 65 6.92 6.65 6.26
N GLU A 66 7.93 6.89 5.41
CA GLU A 66 8.34 8.23 5.02
C GLU A 66 7.25 9.01 4.27
N ALA A 67 6.40 8.33 3.50
CA ALA A 67 5.29 8.97 2.79
C ALA A 67 4.28 9.63 3.76
N LEU A 68 4.19 9.15 5.00
CA LEU A 68 3.31 9.71 6.02
C LEU A 68 3.71 11.13 6.47
N LYS A 69 4.91 11.61 6.13
CA LYS A 69 5.28 13.03 6.33
C LYS A 69 4.35 13.98 5.60
N ASP A 70 3.81 13.55 4.46
CA ASP A 70 2.72 14.23 3.75
C ASP A 70 1.47 13.36 3.76
N THR A 71 0.89 13.19 4.95
CA THR A 71 -0.32 12.37 5.18
C THR A 71 -1.48 12.79 4.26
N GLN A 72 -1.64 14.10 3.99
CA GLN A 72 -2.73 14.58 3.14
C GLN A 72 -2.58 14.09 1.70
N ASN A 73 -1.38 14.15 1.14
CA ASN A 73 -1.13 13.61 -0.20
C ASN A 73 -1.41 12.11 -0.29
N VAL A 74 -1.02 11.34 0.73
CA VAL A 74 -1.35 9.90 0.78
C VAL A 74 -2.85 9.67 0.78
N ILE A 75 -3.60 10.41 1.60
CA ILE A 75 -5.06 10.34 1.69
C ILE A 75 -5.72 10.67 0.34
N ASP A 76 -5.31 11.78 -0.29
CA ASP A 76 -5.89 12.23 -1.55
C ASP A 76 -5.67 11.21 -2.67
N ARG A 77 -4.48 10.63 -2.73
CA ARG A 77 -4.12 9.58 -3.70
C ARG A 77 -4.91 8.30 -3.46
N ALA A 78 -5.04 7.86 -2.21
CA ALA A 78 -5.83 6.69 -1.85
C ALA A 78 -7.32 6.87 -2.22
N LYS A 79 -7.90 8.03 -1.89
CA LYS A 79 -9.28 8.35 -2.27
C LYS A 79 -9.51 8.37 -3.77
N LYS A 80 -8.55 8.89 -4.54
CA LYS A 80 -8.64 8.94 -6.00
C LYS A 80 -8.71 7.56 -6.64
N LEU A 81 -8.07 6.56 -6.01
CA LEU A 81 -8.11 5.14 -6.41
C LEU A 81 -9.18 4.33 -5.67
N GLU A 82 -10.02 4.97 -4.85
CA GLU A 82 -11.07 4.31 -4.05
C GLU A 82 -10.52 3.25 -3.07
N ILE A 83 -9.28 3.46 -2.61
CA ILE A 83 -8.59 2.61 -1.64
C ILE A 83 -9.03 2.99 -0.23
N ASN A 84 -9.40 1.99 0.58
CA ASN A 84 -9.90 2.19 1.94
C ASN A 84 -8.86 1.87 3.03
N HIS A 85 -7.86 1.05 2.71
CA HIS A 85 -6.85 0.61 3.68
C HIS A 85 -5.45 1.01 3.21
N VAL A 86 -4.79 1.85 3.98
CA VAL A 86 -3.40 2.25 3.77
C VAL A 86 -2.54 1.51 4.77
N ILE A 87 -1.51 0.83 4.30
CA ILE A 87 -0.71 -0.10 5.10
C ILE A 87 0.76 0.29 5.00
N VAL A 88 1.41 0.40 6.15
CA VAL A 88 2.86 0.58 6.24
C VAL A 88 3.50 -0.80 6.38
N PRO A 89 4.30 -1.27 5.41
CA PRO A 89 4.84 -2.63 5.42
C PRO A 89 6.12 -2.78 6.25
N ALA A 90 6.78 -1.67 6.61
CA ALA A 90 8.03 -1.71 7.35
C ALA A 90 8.24 -0.41 8.16
N PRO A 91 8.96 -0.47 9.29
CA PRO A 91 9.47 0.71 9.96
C PRO A 91 10.42 1.51 9.05
N PRO A 92 10.70 2.78 9.35
CA PRO A 92 11.64 3.58 8.59
C PRO A 92 13.03 2.93 8.61
N ALA A 93 13.76 3.00 7.48
CA ALA A 93 15.13 2.54 7.41
C ALA A 93 16.00 3.32 8.40
N ARG A 94 16.84 2.64 9.15
CA ARG A 94 17.83 3.29 10.02
C ARG A 94 18.86 4.02 9.17
N LYS A 95 19.26 5.22 9.58
CA LYS A 95 20.21 6.08 8.84
C LYS A 95 21.61 5.47 8.68
N ASP A 96 21.96 4.50 9.52
CA ASP A 96 23.30 3.90 9.70
C ASP A 96 23.35 2.40 9.43
N ALA A 97 22.30 1.83 8.87
CA ALA A 97 22.26 0.41 8.57
C ALA A 97 22.14 0.17 7.07
N GLU A 98 23.11 -0.48 6.49
CA GLU A 98 22.91 -1.33 5.32
C GLU A 98 21.72 -2.24 5.62
N PHE A 99 20.64 -2.13 4.84
CA PHE A 99 19.41 -2.88 4.90
C PHE A 99 19.30 -3.83 6.11
N LYS A 100 19.07 -3.28 7.30
CA LYS A 100 18.93 -4.11 8.49
C LYS A 100 17.49 -4.55 8.60
N ASP A 101 17.38 -5.85 8.69
CA ASP A 101 16.24 -6.64 8.98
C ASP A 101 15.41 -6.01 10.12
N THR A 102 14.14 -5.76 9.89
CA THR A 102 13.18 -5.30 10.90
C THR A 102 13.15 -6.22 12.13
N PHE A 103 13.58 -7.48 11.98
CA PHE A 103 13.75 -8.46 13.05
C PHE A 103 14.80 -8.09 14.11
N GLN A 104 15.60 -7.06 13.88
CA GLN A 104 16.63 -6.60 14.82
C GLN A 104 16.20 -5.40 15.69
N MET A 105 14.96 -4.96 15.57
CA MET A 105 14.41 -3.90 16.43
C MET A 105 14.15 -4.44 17.84
N ASP A 106 14.60 -3.71 18.85
CA ASP A 106 14.25 -4.02 20.22
C ASP A 106 12.84 -3.52 20.60
N GLN A 107 12.40 -3.84 21.83
CA GLN A 107 11.09 -3.47 22.31
C GLN A 107 10.86 -1.95 22.35
N SER A 108 11.89 -1.17 22.65
CA SER A 108 11.75 0.29 22.72
C SER A 108 11.59 0.89 21.32
N GLU A 109 12.31 0.39 20.36
CA GLU A 109 12.22 0.80 18.94
C GLU A 109 10.85 0.46 18.34
N TRP A 110 10.33 -0.74 18.62
CA TRP A 110 8.97 -1.10 18.22
C TRP A 110 7.90 -0.22 18.88
N THR A 111 8.10 0.12 20.16
CA THR A 111 7.19 1.01 20.90
C THR A 111 7.20 2.42 20.30
N GLU A 112 8.37 2.94 19.95
CA GLU A 112 8.51 4.24 19.31
C GLU A 112 7.89 4.26 17.91
N PHE A 113 8.16 3.25 17.10
CA PHE A 113 7.52 3.10 15.79
C PHE A 113 5.99 3.09 15.90
N GLY A 114 5.44 2.28 16.80
CA GLY A 114 3.99 2.21 17.04
C GLY A 114 3.40 3.54 17.44
N LYS A 115 4.05 4.30 18.34
CA LYS A 115 3.63 5.66 18.73
C LYS A 115 3.65 6.60 17.54
N ASN A 116 4.72 6.58 16.74
CA ASN A 116 4.87 7.45 15.59
C ASN A 116 3.82 7.14 14.51
N LEU A 117 3.55 5.86 14.25
CA LEU A 117 2.49 5.46 13.33
C LEU A 117 1.11 5.92 13.84
N SER A 118 0.84 5.76 15.12
CA SER A 118 -0.43 6.13 15.76
C SER A 118 -0.76 7.62 15.66
N MET A 119 0.24 8.49 15.57
CA MET A 119 0.01 9.94 15.40
C MET A 119 -0.70 10.31 14.09
N HIS A 120 -0.66 9.43 13.10
CA HIS A 120 -1.31 9.65 11.80
C HIS A 120 -2.74 9.10 11.74
N VAL A 121 -3.12 8.17 12.63
CA VAL A 121 -4.38 7.39 12.56
C VAL A 121 -5.62 8.28 12.45
N ASN A 122 -5.76 9.28 13.32
CA ASN A 122 -6.93 10.16 13.33
C ASN A 122 -7.17 10.85 11.97
N LYS A 123 -6.11 11.27 11.29
CA LYS A 123 -6.24 11.91 9.96
C LYS A 123 -6.80 10.95 8.90
N PHE A 124 -6.41 9.69 8.96
CA PHE A 124 -6.96 8.66 8.07
C PHE A 124 -8.42 8.35 8.41
N GLU A 125 -8.74 8.18 9.70
CA GLU A 125 -10.11 7.94 10.17
C GLU A 125 -11.07 9.08 9.82
N ASP A 126 -10.67 10.33 10.03
CA ASP A 126 -11.42 11.54 9.63
C ASP A 126 -11.67 11.58 8.11
N ALA A 127 -10.77 11.00 7.34
CA ALA A 127 -10.89 10.87 5.90
C ALA A 127 -11.71 9.64 5.44
N GLY A 128 -12.15 8.79 6.38
CA GLY A 128 -12.86 7.53 6.10
C GLY A 128 -11.95 6.40 5.65
N LEU A 129 -10.65 6.46 5.97
CA LEU A 129 -9.65 5.46 5.64
C LEU A 129 -9.13 4.76 6.90
N THR A 130 -8.55 3.59 6.73
CA THR A 130 -7.85 2.88 7.80
C THR A 130 -6.34 2.93 7.56
N LEU A 131 -5.57 3.27 8.59
CA LEU A 131 -4.12 3.11 8.57
C LEU A 131 -3.74 1.86 9.37
N GLY A 132 -2.93 0.99 8.78
CA GLY A 132 -2.49 -0.25 9.38
C GLY A 132 -0.99 -0.51 9.23
N TYR A 133 -0.53 -1.53 9.93
CA TYR A 133 0.82 -2.06 9.81
C TYR A 133 0.78 -3.51 9.32
N HIS A 134 1.65 -3.84 8.39
CA HIS A 134 1.87 -5.20 7.92
C HIS A 134 3.12 -5.77 8.60
N ASN A 135 2.93 -6.78 9.42
CA ASN A 135 4.05 -7.48 10.07
C ASN A 135 4.64 -8.56 9.16
N HIS A 136 5.93 -8.78 9.31
CA HIS A 136 6.67 -9.87 8.64
C HIS A 136 7.07 -10.97 9.61
#